data_7aa7fe9a632c861abacaa204d1a19c51
#
_entry.id   7aa7fe9a632c861abacaa204d1a19c51
#
_cell.length_a   1.000
_cell.length_b   1.000
_cell.length_c   1.000
_cell.angle_alpha   90.00
_cell.angle_beta   90.00
_cell.angle_gamma   90.00
#
_symmetry.space_group_name_H-M   'P 1'
#
loop_
_entity.id
_entity.type
_entity.pdbx_description
1 polymer ?
#
loop_
_entity_poly.entity_id
_entity_poly.type
_entity_poly.pdbx_seq_one_letter_code
_entity_poly.pdbx_strand_id
1 'polypeptide(L)'
;VSQVRHFTALTLVASFAVTGCQPIADDPSPSSGSDQTTEEILDPAFIPERVPGGSARENQPHIDYVISLEIEATRPDVAGLDLVKALVEAGYSQENMELTPDSSLIELPADSAALAVRFGEECLIAQWGSDWYASAVEPVLASDTCLLGETVSLD
;
A
#
# COMPACT_ATOMS: atom_id res chain seq x y z
N VAL A 1 39.91 12.63 -53.57
CA VAL A 1 38.89 13.42 -54.28
C VAL A 1 37.65 13.43 -53.41
N SER A 2 37.43 14.58 -52.77
CA SER A 2 36.41 14.87 -51.76
C SER A 2 35.10 15.23 -52.46
N GLN A 3 33.98 14.66 -52.03
CA GLN A 3 32.66 15.14 -52.45
C GLN A 3 31.89 15.53 -51.16
N VAL A 4 31.77 16.84 -50.99
CA VAL A 4 30.92 17.46 -49.95
C VAL A 4 29.50 17.54 -50.53
N ARG A 5 28.52 16.92 -49.84
CA ARG A 5 27.08 17.07 -50.15
C ARG A 5 26.44 17.96 -49.10
N HIS A 6 26.05 19.15 -49.52
CA HIS A 6 25.23 20.07 -48.74
C HIS A 6 23.80 19.57 -48.68
N PHE A 7 23.27 19.35 -47.46
CA PHE A 7 21.84 19.17 -47.24
C PHE A 7 21.26 20.47 -46.70
N THR A 8 20.38 21.05 -47.50
CA THR A 8 19.61 22.25 -47.16
C THR A 8 18.51 21.88 -46.17
N ALA A 9 18.52 22.46 -44.98
CA ALA A 9 17.48 22.30 -44.00
C ALA A 9 16.27 23.18 -44.32
N LEU A 10 15.13 22.56 -44.54
CA LEU A 10 13.84 23.22 -44.77
C LEU A 10 13.13 23.35 -43.40
N THR A 11 13.09 24.58 -42.89
CA THR A 11 12.39 24.91 -41.63
C THR A 11 10.89 25.07 -41.88
N LEU A 12 10.08 24.17 -41.36
CA LEU A 12 8.62 24.28 -41.40
C LEU A 12 8.15 24.97 -40.11
N VAL A 13 7.65 26.18 -40.23
CA VAL A 13 7.04 26.95 -39.13
C VAL A 13 5.57 26.53 -39.02
N ALA A 14 5.20 25.82 -37.99
CA ALA A 14 3.80 25.50 -37.66
C ALA A 14 3.23 26.61 -36.74
N SER A 15 2.33 27.41 -37.28
CA SER A 15 1.56 28.41 -36.50
C SER A 15 0.42 27.72 -35.74
N PHE A 16 0.47 27.70 -34.42
CA PHE A 16 -0.65 27.31 -33.56
C PHE A 16 -1.58 28.49 -33.35
N ALA A 17 -2.80 28.38 -33.85
CA ALA A 17 -3.88 29.31 -33.54
C ALA A 17 -4.43 29.01 -32.16
N VAL A 18 -4.34 29.98 -31.26
CA VAL A 18 -4.95 29.93 -29.92
C VAL A 18 -6.41 30.29 -30.10
N THR A 19 -7.31 29.31 -29.95
CA THR A 19 -8.75 29.53 -29.93
C THR A 19 -9.18 29.87 -28.52
N GLY A 20 -9.70 31.07 -28.31
CA GLY A 20 -10.07 31.62 -27.01
C GLY A 20 -11.23 30.87 -26.35
N CYS A 21 -11.17 30.81 -25.02
CA CYS A 21 -12.26 30.41 -24.16
C CYS A 21 -13.38 31.48 -24.21
N GLN A 22 -14.59 31.06 -24.55
CA GLN A 22 -15.80 31.87 -24.37
C GLN A 22 -16.34 31.71 -22.97
N PRO A 23 -16.75 32.79 -22.28
CA PRO A 23 -17.46 32.68 -21.00
C PRO A 23 -18.87 32.13 -21.25
N ILE A 24 -19.22 31.04 -20.59
CA ILE A 24 -20.58 30.52 -20.56
C ILE A 24 -21.34 31.34 -19.52
N ALA A 25 -22.47 31.93 -19.99
CA ALA A 25 -23.39 32.66 -19.17
C ALA A 25 -24.08 31.80 -18.11
N ASP A 26 -24.37 32.43 -17.00
CA ASP A 26 -25.12 31.92 -15.85
C ASP A 26 -26.43 31.25 -16.30
N ASP A 27 -26.62 30.01 -15.86
CA ASP A 27 -27.92 29.38 -15.76
C ASP A 27 -28.09 28.83 -14.33
N PRO A 28 -29.22 29.11 -13.67
CA PRO A 28 -29.35 28.88 -12.24
C PRO A 28 -29.50 27.41 -11.89
N SER A 29 -28.74 27.05 -10.88
CA SER A 29 -28.80 25.82 -10.09
C SER A 29 -30.17 25.15 -10.00
N PRO A 30 -30.19 23.81 -9.96
CA PRO A 30 -30.64 23.31 -8.70
C PRO A 30 -29.76 22.18 -8.13
N SER A 31 -29.66 22.25 -6.84
CA SER A 31 -29.58 21.08 -5.96
C SER A 31 -28.24 20.36 -5.78
N SER A 32 -27.57 20.76 -4.73
CA SER A 32 -27.16 19.90 -3.63
C SER A 32 -26.91 18.43 -4.02
N GLY A 33 -25.79 18.17 -4.65
CA GLY A 33 -25.04 16.96 -4.40
C GLY A 33 -24.10 17.29 -3.25
N SER A 34 -24.45 16.92 -2.04
CA SER A 34 -23.53 16.90 -0.92
C SER A 34 -22.42 15.95 -1.31
N ASP A 35 -21.31 16.50 -1.76
CA ASP A 35 -20.01 15.84 -1.67
C ASP A 35 -19.72 15.78 -0.17
N GLN A 36 -20.36 14.81 0.47
CA GLN A 36 -19.92 14.34 1.77
C GLN A 36 -18.61 13.58 1.50
N THR A 37 -17.51 14.33 1.39
CA THR A 37 -16.25 13.84 1.92
C THR A 37 -16.57 13.55 3.37
N THR A 38 -16.99 12.31 3.64
CA THR A 38 -17.00 11.75 4.97
C THR A 38 -15.53 11.65 5.34
N GLU A 39 -14.99 12.74 5.91
CA GLU A 39 -13.97 12.58 6.91
C GLU A 39 -14.66 11.74 7.98
N GLU A 40 -14.52 10.45 7.86
CA GLU A 40 -14.81 9.52 8.92
C GLU A 40 -13.88 9.95 10.05
N ILE A 41 -14.45 10.78 10.95
CA ILE A 41 -13.83 11.11 12.22
C ILE A 41 -13.68 9.75 12.88
N LEU A 42 -12.49 9.18 12.79
CA LEU A 42 -12.12 7.97 13.54
C LEU A 42 -12.38 8.32 14.99
N ASP A 43 -13.47 7.80 15.54
CA ASP A 43 -13.74 7.88 16.98
C ASP A 43 -12.52 7.25 17.67
N PRO A 44 -11.74 8.00 18.46
CA PRO A 44 -10.57 7.45 19.14
C PRO A 44 -10.90 6.31 20.12
N ALA A 45 -12.17 6.06 20.34
CA ALA A 45 -12.66 4.93 21.13
C ALA A 45 -13.06 3.72 20.27
N PHE A 46 -13.06 3.82 18.93
CA PHE A 46 -13.41 2.70 18.05
C PHE A 46 -12.24 1.74 17.92
N ILE A 47 -12.33 0.60 18.58
CA ILE A 47 -11.41 -0.53 18.40
C ILE A 47 -12.02 -1.46 17.36
N PRO A 48 -11.40 -1.61 16.18
CA PRO A 48 -11.90 -2.54 15.17
C PRO A 48 -11.94 -3.97 15.73
N GLU A 49 -12.93 -4.74 15.34
CA GLU A 49 -13.07 -6.14 15.74
C GLU A 49 -12.62 -7.07 14.62
N ARG A 50 -12.02 -8.21 14.99
CA ARG A 50 -11.71 -9.29 14.05
C ARG A 50 -13.01 -9.90 13.52
N VAL A 51 -13.07 -10.14 12.20
CA VAL A 51 -14.19 -10.82 11.51
C VAL A 51 -13.80 -12.29 11.23
N PRO A 52 -14.17 -13.24 12.10
CA PRO A 52 -13.85 -14.65 11.89
C PRO A 52 -14.47 -15.18 10.59
N GLY A 53 -13.62 -15.76 9.70
CA GLY A 53 -14.05 -16.23 8.40
C GLY A 53 -14.34 -15.14 7.36
N GLY A 54 -14.09 -13.88 7.72
CA GLY A 54 -14.17 -12.75 6.79
C GLY A 54 -12.99 -12.70 5.82
N SER A 55 -13.14 -11.86 4.79
CA SER A 55 -12.11 -11.56 3.78
C SER A 55 -10.93 -10.78 4.36
N ALA A 56 -9.87 -10.62 3.58
CA ALA A 56 -8.74 -9.77 3.91
C ALA A 56 -9.20 -8.33 4.18
N ARG A 57 -10.05 -7.79 3.33
CA ARG A 57 -10.57 -6.41 3.43
C ARG A 57 -11.42 -6.17 4.69
N GLU A 58 -12.23 -7.15 5.08
CA GLU A 58 -13.04 -7.04 6.32
C GLU A 58 -12.18 -7.09 7.58
N ASN A 59 -11.04 -7.80 7.53
CA ASN A 59 -10.11 -7.92 8.65
C ASN A 59 -9.01 -6.85 8.65
N GLN A 60 -8.82 -6.12 7.54
CA GLN A 60 -7.78 -5.09 7.43
C GLN A 60 -7.81 -4.07 8.57
N PRO A 61 -8.95 -3.46 8.97
CA PRO A 61 -8.95 -2.47 10.04
C PRO A 61 -8.47 -3.04 11.38
N HIS A 62 -8.82 -4.29 11.71
CA HIS A 62 -8.37 -4.93 12.95
C HIS A 62 -6.89 -5.28 12.90
N ILE A 63 -6.38 -5.81 11.78
CA ILE A 63 -4.96 -6.12 11.60
C ILE A 63 -4.13 -4.85 11.68
N ASP A 64 -4.55 -3.78 11.00
CA ASP A 64 -3.88 -2.47 11.05
C ASP A 64 -3.81 -1.91 12.46
N TYR A 65 -4.89 -2.05 13.22
CA TYR A 65 -4.93 -1.64 14.62
C TYR A 65 -3.92 -2.42 15.48
N VAL A 66 -3.92 -3.75 15.39
CA VAL A 66 -3.01 -4.62 16.17
C VAL A 66 -1.55 -4.32 15.82
N ILE A 67 -1.22 -4.24 14.53
CA ILE A 67 0.14 -3.95 14.07
C ILE A 67 0.57 -2.54 14.49
N SER A 68 -0.29 -1.54 14.36
CA SER A 68 0.03 -0.17 14.75
C SER A 68 0.34 -0.05 16.23
N LEU A 69 -0.41 -0.75 17.10
CA LEU A 69 -0.13 -0.78 18.54
C LEU A 69 1.25 -1.37 18.85
N GLU A 70 1.61 -2.47 18.21
CA GLU A 70 2.91 -3.12 18.42
C GLU A 70 4.05 -2.25 17.87
N ILE A 71 3.88 -1.66 16.70
CA ILE A 71 4.85 -0.71 16.12
C ILE A 71 5.06 0.49 17.05
N GLU A 72 4.00 1.09 17.59
CA GLU A 72 4.11 2.22 18.53
C GLU A 72 4.84 1.85 19.81
N ALA A 73 4.65 0.62 20.29
CA ALA A 73 5.27 0.13 21.51
C ALA A 73 6.77 -0.19 21.34
N THR A 74 7.21 -0.57 20.14
CA THR A 74 8.55 -1.13 19.90
C THR A 74 9.47 -0.24 19.08
N ARG A 75 8.97 0.85 18.46
CA ARG A 75 9.80 1.76 17.66
C ARG A 75 11.01 2.29 18.44
N PRO A 76 12.16 2.47 17.77
CA PRO A 76 12.41 2.26 16.33
C PRO A 76 12.71 0.80 15.94
N ASP A 77 12.87 -0.10 16.88
CA ASP A 77 13.38 -1.46 16.68
C ASP A 77 12.21 -2.47 16.54
N VAL A 78 11.37 -2.28 15.52
CA VAL A 78 10.21 -3.14 15.25
C VAL A 78 10.69 -4.49 14.69
N ALA A 79 10.55 -5.56 15.46
CA ALA A 79 10.85 -6.91 15.01
C ALA A 79 9.61 -7.57 14.36
N GLY A 80 9.77 -8.13 13.16
CA GLY A 80 8.66 -8.76 12.43
C GLY A 80 8.03 -9.93 13.18
N LEU A 81 8.82 -10.69 13.94
CA LEU A 81 8.31 -11.79 14.77
C LEU A 81 7.40 -11.32 15.92
N ASP A 82 7.60 -10.12 16.46
CA ASP A 82 6.71 -9.57 17.49
C ASP A 82 5.35 -9.21 16.87
N LEU A 83 5.32 -8.71 15.62
CA LEU A 83 4.09 -8.48 14.89
C LEU A 83 3.33 -9.78 14.58
N VAL A 84 4.05 -10.85 14.18
CA VAL A 84 3.45 -12.19 14.02
C VAL A 84 2.81 -12.66 15.32
N LYS A 85 3.54 -12.55 16.44
CA LYS A 85 3.04 -12.94 17.76
C LYS A 85 1.79 -12.13 18.15
N ALA A 86 1.80 -10.82 17.97
CA ALA A 86 0.66 -9.96 18.26
C ALA A 86 -0.59 -10.38 17.45
N LEU A 87 -0.43 -10.70 16.17
CA LEU A 87 -1.53 -11.18 15.34
C LEU A 87 -2.02 -12.58 15.76
N VAL A 88 -1.13 -13.48 16.17
CA VAL A 88 -1.51 -14.79 16.71
C VAL A 88 -2.32 -14.63 18.00
N GLU A 89 -1.91 -13.74 18.90
CA GLU A 89 -2.64 -13.41 20.14
C GLU A 89 -4.01 -12.78 19.82
N ALA A 90 -4.11 -12.02 18.72
CA ALA A 90 -5.35 -11.47 18.19
C ALA A 90 -6.25 -12.50 17.47
N GLY A 91 -5.79 -13.76 17.33
CA GLY A 91 -6.58 -14.89 16.83
C GLY A 91 -6.40 -15.19 15.33
N TYR A 92 -5.37 -14.68 14.69
CA TYR A 92 -5.00 -15.08 13.33
C TYR A 92 -4.08 -16.30 13.34
N SER A 93 -4.20 -17.16 12.31
CA SER A 93 -3.40 -18.38 12.23
C SER A 93 -2.02 -18.07 11.65
N GLN A 94 -0.97 -18.46 12.38
CA GLN A 94 0.43 -18.27 11.97
C GLN A 94 0.75 -19.00 10.66
N GLU A 95 0.12 -20.14 10.40
CA GLU A 95 0.30 -20.91 9.16
C GLU A 95 -0.17 -20.17 7.89
N ASN A 96 -0.98 -19.12 8.05
CA ASN A 96 -1.43 -18.24 6.97
C ASN A 96 -0.58 -16.97 6.88
N MET A 97 0.56 -16.91 7.56
CA MET A 97 1.42 -15.72 7.57
C MET A 97 2.73 -15.98 6.83
N GLU A 98 3.20 -14.93 6.18
CA GLU A 98 4.52 -14.88 5.54
C GLU A 98 5.22 -13.61 6.03
N LEU A 99 6.50 -13.72 6.39
CA LEU A 99 7.29 -12.61 6.91
C LEU A 99 8.62 -12.51 6.15
N THR A 100 8.99 -11.31 5.70
CA THR A 100 10.33 -11.07 5.17
C THR A 100 11.36 -11.01 6.29
N PRO A 101 12.65 -11.32 6.03
CA PRO A 101 13.70 -11.12 7.01
C PRO A 101 13.85 -9.64 7.41
N ASP A 102 14.13 -9.39 8.69
CA ASP A 102 14.45 -8.06 9.24
C ASP A 102 15.87 -7.59 8.88
N SER A 103 16.66 -8.45 8.26
CA SER A 103 18.03 -8.16 7.83
C SER A 103 18.29 -8.64 6.40
N SER A 104 19.19 -7.94 5.73
CA SER A 104 19.66 -8.32 4.40
C SER A 104 20.62 -9.52 4.46
N LEU A 105 20.95 -10.12 3.28
CA LEU A 105 21.89 -11.22 3.16
C LEU A 105 23.32 -10.91 3.67
N ILE A 106 23.66 -9.64 3.88
CA ILE A 106 24.93 -9.17 4.44
C ILE A 106 24.79 -8.70 5.89
N GLU A 107 23.74 -9.17 6.58
CA GLU A 107 23.47 -8.91 8.00
C GLU A 107 23.31 -7.41 8.36
N LEU A 108 22.92 -6.57 7.40
CA LEU A 108 22.51 -5.19 7.68
C LEU A 108 21.01 -5.15 7.95
N PRO A 109 20.56 -4.29 8.88
CA PRO A 109 19.12 -4.06 9.09
C PRO A 109 18.44 -3.71 7.76
N ALA A 110 17.27 -4.28 7.50
CA ALA A 110 16.47 -3.93 6.34
C ALA A 110 15.85 -2.54 6.54
N ASP A 111 15.81 -1.74 5.47
CA ASP A 111 15.15 -0.42 5.50
C ASP A 111 13.62 -0.53 5.69
N SER A 112 13.07 -1.68 5.32
CA SER A 112 11.66 -2.04 5.50
C SER A 112 11.51 -3.56 5.54
N ALA A 113 10.45 -4.01 6.23
CA ALA A 113 10.04 -5.41 6.24
C ALA A 113 8.54 -5.51 5.90
N ALA A 114 8.10 -6.71 5.56
CA ALA A 114 6.73 -7.00 5.23
C ALA A 114 6.23 -8.27 5.91
N LEU A 115 4.98 -8.22 6.38
CA LEU A 115 4.22 -9.34 6.90
C LEU A 115 2.95 -9.48 6.05
N ALA A 116 2.65 -10.67 5.59
CA ALA A 116 1.40 -10.95 4.91
C ALA A 116 0.54 -11.93 5.72
N VAL A 117 -0.78 -11.75 5.65
CA VAL A 117 -1.78 -12.68 6.17
C VAL A 117 -2.68 -13.11 5.02
N ARG A 118 -2.75 -14.40 4.75
CA ARG A 118 -3.55 -14.98 3.66
C ARG A 118 -4.99 -15.24 4.08
N PHE A 119 -5.92 -14.85 3.24
CA PHE A 119 -7.36 -15.07 3.35
C PHE A 119 -7.89 -15.71 2.06
N GLY A 120 -7.70 -17.03 1.91
CA GLY A 120 -8.07 -17.74 0.67
C GLY A 120 -7.24 -17.27 -0.52
N GLU A 121 -7.87 -16.58 -1.48
CA GLU A 121 -7.23 -16.05 -2.70
C GLU A 121 -6.75 -14.59 -2.54
N GLU A 122 -6.87 -14.01 -1.34
CA GLU A 122 -6.42 -12.65 -1.04
C GLU A 122 -5.35 -12.67 0.05
N CYS A 123 -4.47 -11.68 -0.01
CA CYS A 123 -3.44 -11.41 0.97
C CYS A 123 -3.62 -10.00 1.52
N LEU A 124 -3.63 -9.84 2.83
CA LEU A 124 -3.38 -8.55 3.45
C LEU A 124 -1.87 -8.44 3.65
N ILE A 125 -1.24 -7.46 3.03
CA ILE A 125 0.19 -7.19 3.11
C ILE A 125 0.39 -5.94 3.92
N ALA A 126 1.11 -6.06 5.03
CA ALA A 126 1.54 -4.97 5.90
C ALA A 126 3.04 -4.73 5.71
N GLN A 127 3.44 -3.49 5.50
CA GLN A 127 4.84 -3.08 5.37
C GLN A 127 5.16 -1.98 6.36
N TRP A 128 6.35 -2.00 6.91
CA TRP A 128 6.82 -0.97 7.83
C TRP A 128 8.31 -0.67 7.62
N GLY A 129 8.67 0.53 7.99
CA GLY A 129 10.03 1.00 8.12
C GLY A 129 10.20 1.72 9.45
N SER A 130 11.31 2.45 9.61
CA SER A 130 11.63 3.14 10.86
C SER A 130 10.55 4.14 11.33
N ASP A 131 9.87 4.79 10.40
CA ASP A 131 8.96 5.92 10.66
C ASP A 131 7.61 5.85 9.89
N TRP A 132 7.36 4.76 9.18
CA TRP A 132 6.14 4.58 8.38
C TRP A 132 5.56 3.19 8.50
N TYR A 133 4.27 3.10 8.20
CA TYR A 133 3.49 1.87 8.08
C TYR A 133 2.50 2.02 6.92
N ALA A 134 2.24 0.95 6.19
CA ALA A 134 1.20 0.88 5.18
C ALA A 134 0.67 -0.56 5.06
N SER A 135 -0.59 -0.71 4.72
CA SER A 135 -1.17 -2.00 4.38
C SER A 135 -1.96 -1.94 3.08
N ALA A 136 -2.06 -3.10 2.41
CA ALA A 136 -2.86 -3.26 1.20
C ALA A 136 -3.44 -4.68 1.13
N VAL A 137 -4.58 -4.82 0.47
CA VAL A 137 -5.17 -6.12 0.12
C VAL A 137 -4.92 -6.38 -1.35
N GLU A 138 -4.21 -7.47 -1.63
CA GLU A 138 -3.79 -7.88 -2.96
C GLU A 138 -4.18 -9.35 -3.22
N PRO A 139 -4.31 -9.78 -4.47
CA PRO A 139 -4.51 -11.20 -4.76
C PRO A 139 -3.26 -12.02 -4.45
N VAL A 140 -3.45 -13.31 -4.14
CA VAL A 140 -2.35 -14.28 -4.03
C VAL A 140 -1.57 -14.32 -5.33
N LEU A 141 -0.24 -14.38 -5.22
CA LEU A 141 0.67 -14.43 -6.37
C LEU A 141 0.52 -15.75 -7.15
N ALA A 142 0.95 -15.76 -8.40
CA ALA A 142 0.97 -16.97 -9.22
C ALA A 142 1.87 -18.10 -8.66
N SER A 143 2.77 -17.76 -7.75
CA SER A 143 3.61 -18.68 -6.97
C SER A 143 2.88 -19.36 -5.80
N ASP A 144 1.59 -19.03 -5.58
CA ASP A 144 0.79 -19.44 -4.43
C ASP A 144 1.31 -18.88 -3.09
N THR A 145 1.99 -17.73 -3.13
CA THR A 145 2.49 -16.98 -1.97
C THR A 145 1.89 -15.57 -1.92
N CYS A 146 1.98 -14.91 -0.78
CA CYS A 146 1.60 -13.51 -0.62
C CYS A 146 2.77 -12.56 -0.86
N LEU A 147 3.98 -12.97 -0.50
CA LEU A 147 5.18 -12.17 -0.62
C LEU A 147 6.11 -12.69 -1.71
N LEU A 148 6.89 -11.79 -2.30
CA LEU A 148 7.97 -12.12 -3.22
C LEU A 148 9.31 -12.21 -2.46
N GLY A 149 10.15 -13.19 -2.85
CA GLY A 149 11.48 -13.36 -2.28
C GLY A 149 11.55 -14.34 -1.13
N GLU A 150 12.59 -14.21 -0.31
CA GLU A 150 12.78 -15.08 0.86
C GLU A 150 11.86 -14.66 2.00
N THR A 151 11.30 -15.64 2.68
CA THR A 151 10.54 -15.47 3.92
C THR A 151 11.21 -16.23 5.05
N VAL A 152 11.01 -15.77 6.28
CA VAL A 152 11.50 -16.49 7.46
C VAL A 152 10.59 -17.66 7.79
N SER A 153 11.16 -18.75 8.35
CA SER A 153 10.35 -19.82 8.93
C SER A 153 9.70 -19.32 10.22
N LEU A 154 8.39 -19.51 10.30
CA LEU A 154 7.58 -19.13 11.47
C LEU A 154 7.28 -20.31 12.40
N ASP A 155 8.00 -21.46 12.23
CA ASP A 155 7.84 -22.70 13.00
C ASP A 155 8.32 -22.55 14.45
#